data_badffce5b1be169c8bf775f02b0bbb86
#
_entry.id   badffce5b1be169c8bf775f02b0bbb86
#
_cell.length_a   1.000
_cell.length_b   1.000
_cell.length_c   1.000
_cell.angle_alpha   90.00
_cell.angle_beta   90.00
_cell.angle_gamma   90.00
#
_symmetry.space_group_name_H-M   'P 1'
#
loop_
_entity.id
_entity.type
_entity.pdbx_description
1 polymer ?
#
loop_
_entity_poly.entity_id
_entity_poly.type
_entity_poly.pdbx_seq_one_letter_code
_entity_poly.pdbx_strand_id
1 'polypeptide(L)'
;LERNDLSRKCKPGSVKIKKQKYVEEYKHLYHYVTSIIGKLNQKTSVKEIIKSMMPGGSVIGCPKIRTLELLNSQEKEDRNIFTGSFGYIKFNEDMRFNIIIRSILNFKNRSEISAASGVVLDSNSKKEFNENFIKAKSLLELFK
;
A
#
# COMPACT_ATOMS: atom_id res chain seq x y z
N LEU A 1 -4.03 10.41 -1.30
CA LEU A 1 -4.48 9.02 -1.34
C LEU A 1 -4.99 8.59 0.04
N GLU A 2 -4.15 8.45 1.05
CA GLU A 2 -4.52 8.01 2.41
C GLU A 2 -5.52 8.94 3.09
N ARG A 3 -5.43 10.26 2.87
CA ARG A 3 -6.46 11.21 3.36
C ARG A 3 -7.83 10.91 2.78
N ASN A 4 -7.89 10.58 1.50
CA ASN A 4 -9.14 10.21 0.83
C ASN A 4 -9.73 8.92 1.43
N ASP A 5 -8.91 7.90 1.67
CA ASP A 5 -9.36 6.64 2.24
C ASP A 5 -9.88 6.83 3.67
N LEU A 6 -9.14 7.55 4.52
CA LEU A 6 -9.56 7.87 5.90
C LEU A 6 -10.83 8.74 5.95
N SER A 7 -10.96 9.72 5.07
CA SER A 7 -12.10 10.66 5.09
C SER A 7 -13.44 9.98 4.86
N ARG A 8 -13.46 8.79 4.24
CA ARG A 8 -14.68 8.01 3.99
C ARG A 8 -15.35 7.52 5.27
N LYS A 9 -14.59 7.32 6.35
CA LYS A 9 -15.07 6.76 7.62
C LYS A 9 -14.73 7.60 8.84
N CYS A 10 -14.04 8.71 8.66
CA CYS A 10 -13.71 9.65 9.72
C CYS A 10 -14.69 10.83 9.78
N LYS A 11 -14.80 11.43 10.95
CA LYS A 11 -15.58 12.66 11.15
C LYS A 11 -15.08 13.77 10.24
N PRO A 12 -15.95 14.54 9.60
CA PRO A 12 -15.56 15.69 8.79
C PRO A 12 -14.57 16.60 9.53
N GLY A 13 -13.52 17.05 8.86
CA GLY A 13 -12.47 17.91 9.42
C GLY A 13 -11.52 17.25 10.42
N SER A 14 -11.71 15.97 10.77
CA SER A 14 -10.85 15.27 11.73
C SER A 14 -9.59 14.66 11.11
N VAL A 15 -9.56 14.50 9.79
CA VAL A 15 -8.39 13.93 9.09
C VAL A 15 -7.31 14.98 8.96
N LYS A 16 -6.17 14.73 9.60
CA LYS A 16 -5.04 15.68 9.69
C LYS A 16 -3.71 14.98 9.45
N ILE A 17 -2.76 15.72 8.91
CA ILE A 17 -1.36 15.27 8.85
C ILE A 17 -0.77 15.43 10.25
N LYS A 18 -0.34 14.33 10.87
CA LYS A 18 0.31 14.33 12.18
C LYS A 18 1.79 14.68 12.05
N LYS A 19 2.47 14.10 11.05
CA LYS A 19 3.88 14.34 10.76
C LYS A 19 4.07 14.27 9.25
N GLN A 20 4.66 15.29 8.65
CA GLN A 20 4.80 15.40 7.20
C GLN A 20 6.23 15.17 6.75
N LYS A 21 6.41 14.39 5.70
CA LYS A 21 7.66 14.20 4.95
C LYS A 21 8.91 14.04 5.83
N TYR A 22 8.83 13.17 6.84
CA TYR A 22 10.02 12.80 7.60
C TYR A 22 10.71 11.60 6.96
N VAL A 23 12.03 11.55 7.13
CA VAL A 23 12.85 10.45 6.62
C VAL A 23 12.91 9.37 7.69
N GLU A 24 12.57 8.15 7.32
CA GLU A 24 12.90 6.95 8.08
C GLU A 24 14.11 6.27 7.43
N GLU A 25 15.16 6.09 8.19
CA GLU A 25 16.38 5.42 7.76
C GLU A 25 16.27 3.92 8.04
N TYR A 26 16.50 3.12 7.00
CA TYR A 26 16.65 1.68 7.07
C TYR A 26 18.03 1.30 6.56
N LYS A 27 18.53 0.12 6.91
CA LYS A 27 19.89 -0.35 6.58
C LYS A 27 20.30 -0.14 5.12
N HIS A 28 19.37 -0.22 4.17
CA HIS A 28 19.66 -0.16 2.74
C HIS A 28 18.85 0.88 1.96
N LEU A 29 18.02 1.67 2.65
CA LEU A 29 17.17 2.64 1.98
C LEU A 29 16.62 3.70 2.94
N TYR A 30 16.21 4.82 2.37
CA TYR A 30 15.49 5.89 3.06
C TYR A 30 14.04 5.94 2.59
N HIS A 31 13.12 6.08 3.54
CA HIS A 31 11.71 6.30 3.23
C HIS A 31 11.28 7.70 3.60
N TYR A 32 10.63 8.38 2.66
CA TYR A 32 9.83 9.55 2.98
C TYR A 32 8.47 9.11 3.49
N VAL A 33 8.18 9.43 4.74
CA VAL A 33 6.95 9.02 5.40
C VAL A 33 6.11 10.23 5.78
N THR A 34 4.80 10.10 5.65
CA THR A 34 3.83 11.07 6.15
C THR A 34 2.79 10.33 6.99
N SER A 35 2.67 10.71 8.27
CA SER A 35 1.65 10.16 9.15
C SER A 35 0.37 10.96 9.07
N ILE A 36 -0.74 10.28 8.84
CA ILE A 36 -2.09 10.84 8.75
C ILE A 36 -2.95 10.18 9.83
N ILE A 37 -3.75 10.98 10.51
CA ILE A 37 -4.68 10.54 11.54
C ILE A 37 -6.08 11.06 11.28
N GLY A 38 -7.08 10.37 11.81
CA GLY A 38 -8.48 10.81 11.77
C GLY A 38 -9.28 10.18 12.92
N LYS A 39 -10.36 10.83 13.33
CA LYS A 39 -11.33 10.28 14.29
C LYS A 39 -12.43 9.55 13.52
N LEU A 40 -12.63 8.27 13.80
CA LEU A 40 -13.72 7.49 13.22
C LEU A 40 -15.09 8.10 13.56
N ASN A 41 -16.03 7.92 12.67
CA ASN A 41 -17.44 8.17 12.95
C ASN A 41 -17.92 7.18 14.02
N GLN A 42 -18.88 7.62 14.85
CA GLN A 42 -19.54 6.73 15.80
C GLN A 42 -20.18 5.55 15.05
N LYS A 43 -20.10 4.36 15.66
CA LYS A 43 -20.68 3.10 15.12
C LYS A 43 -20.03 2.59 13.80
N THR A 44 -18.82 3.05 13.45
CA THR A 44 -18.09 2.46 12.32
C THR A 44 -17.55 1.09 12.72
N SER A 45 -18.00 0.05 12.04
CA SER A 45 -17.56 -1.32 12.30
C SER A 45 -16.17 -1.59 11.71
N VAL A 46 -15.47 -2.59 12.25
CA VAL A 46 -14.19 -3.09 11.71
C VAL A 46 -14.31 -3.43 10.21
N LYS A 47 -15.40 -4.11 9.82
CA LYS A 47 -15.67 -4.45 8.42
C LYS A 47 -15.71 -3.22 7.52
N GLU A 48 -16.34 -2.13 7.96
CA GLU A 48 -16.44 -0.90 7.20
C GLU A 48 -15.10 -0.17 7.09
N ILE A 49 -14.28 -0.21 8.15
CA ILE A 49 -12.92 0.32 8.13
C ILE A 49 -12.10 -0.42 7.08
N ILE A 50 -12.06 -1.75 7.15
CA ILE A 50 -11.34 -2.59 6.18
C ILE A 50 -11.81 -2.30 4.76
N LYS A 51 -13.11 -2.30 4.51
CA LYS A 51 -13.68 -2.05 3.17
C LYS A 51 -13.34 -0.66 2.61
N SER A 52 -13.17 0.36 3.47
CA SER A 52 -12.80 1.70 3.02
C SER A 52 -11.30 1.87 2.79
N MET A 53 -10.47 1.18 3.58
CA MET A 53 -9.03 1.32 3.55
C MET A 53 -8.35 0.37 2.56
N MET A 54 -8.95 -0.80 2.27
CA MET A 54 -8.35 -1.84 1.46
C MET A 54 -9.08 -2.02 0.12
N PRO A 55 -8.30 -2.22 -0.96
CA PRO A 55 -6.87 -2.02 -1.06
C PRO A 55 -6.49 -0.55 -0.86
N GLY A 56 -5.31 -0.27 -0.35
CA GLY A 56 -4.83 1.09 -0.08
C GLY A 56 -4.68 1.92 -1.36
N GLY A 57 -5.10 3.18 -1.31
CA GLY A 57 -5.00 4.09 -2.45
C GLY A 57 -3.56 4.28 -2.96
N SER A 58 -2.56 4.17 -2.08
CA SER A 58 -1.13 4.28 -2.45
C SER A 58 -0.63 3.16 -3.36
N VAL A 59 -1.28 2.01 -3.37
CA VAL A 59 -0.86 0.84 -4.17
C VAL A 59 -1.77 0.55 -5.36
N ILE A 60 -2.92 1.21 -5.46
CA ILE A 60 -3.81 1.08 -6.60
C ILE A 60 -4.04 2.41 -7.34
N GLY A 61 -4.12 3.52 -6.62
CA GLY A 61 -4.41 4.85 -7.19
C GLY A 61 -5.76 5.43 -6.76
N CYS A 62 -6.09 6.58 -7.31
CA CYS A 62 -7.31 7.33 -7.02
C CYS A 62 -7.84 7.99 -8.30
N PRO A 63 -9.17 7.99 -8.56
CA PRO A 63 -10.27 7.46 -7.74
C PRO A 63 -10.27 5.93 -7.67
N LYS A 64 -10.43 5.35 -6.47
CA LYS A 64 -10.20 3.93 -6.16
C LYS A 64 -10.94 2.97 -7.09
N ILE A 65 -12.24 3.14 -7.27
CA ILE A 65 -13.07 2.23 -8.10
C ILE A 65 -12.60 2.26 -9.56
N ARG A 66 -12.45 3.47 -10.12
CA ARG A 66 -12.03 3.64 -11.51
C ARG A 66 -10.64 3.07 -11.76
N THR A 67 -9.73 3.24 -10.81
CA THR A 67 -8.38 2.70 -10.93
C THR A 67 -8.38 1.17 -10.87
N LEU A 68 -9.20 0.57 -10.01
CA LEU A 68 -9.35 -0.90 -9.98
C LEU A 68 -9.88 -1.46 -11.31
N GLU A 69 -10.87 -0.79 -11.93
CA GLU A 69 -11.37 -1.18 -13.27
C GLU A 69 -10.25 -1.13 -14.32
N LEU A 70 -9.46 -0.05 -14.31
CA LEU A 70 -8.33 0.11 -15.24
C LEU A 70 -7.25 -0.95 -15.01
N LEU A 71 -6.86 -1.19 -13.76
CA LEU A 71 -5.87 -2.21 -13.42
C LEU A 71 -6.35 -3.60 -13.86
N ASN A 72 -7.60 -3.95 -13.61
CA ASN A 72 -8.18 -5.22 -14.04
C ASN A 72 -8.18 -5.39 -15.58
N SER A 73 -8.24 -4.30 -16.34
CA SER A 73 -8.17 -4.33 -17.81
C SER A 73 -6.74 -4.35 -18.36
N GLN A 74 -5.76 -3.86 -17.59
CA GLN A 74 -4.38 -3.70 -18.03
C GLN A 74 -3.44 -4.81 -17.55
N GLU A 75 -3.65 -5.28 -16.32
CA GLU A 75 -2.83 -6.35 -15.74
C GLU A 75 -3.28 -7.70 -16.30
N LYS A 76 -2.32 -8.48 -16.83
CA LYS A 76 -2.58 -9.79 -17.42
C LYS A 76 -2.67 -10.91 -16.38
N GLU A 77 -2.09 -10.66 -15.21
CA GLU A 77 -1.98 -11.64 -14.13
C GLU A 77 -2.53 -11.07 -12.83
N ASP A 78 -3.09 -11.93 -12.02
CA ASP A 78 -3.57 -11.56 -10.68
C ASP A 78 -2.40 -11.19 -9.77
N ARG A 79 -2.57 -10.11 -9.00
CA ARG A 79 -1.59 -9.69 -7.99
C ARG A 79 -1.47 -10.66 -6.81
N ASN A 80 -2.39 -11.59 -6.68
CA ASN A 80 -2.49 -12.50 -5.53
C ASN A 80 -2.45 -11.71 -4.20
N ILE A 81 -1.48 -12.00 -3.32
CA ILE A 81 -1.31 -11.26 -2.07
C ILE A 81 -0.53 -9.96 -2.24
N PHE A 82 0.14 -9.73 -3.37
CA PHE A 82 0.91 -8.51 -3.61
C PHE A 82 -0.01 -7.29 -3.61
N THR A 83 0.39 -6.24 -2.91
CA THR A 83 -0.42 -5.05 -2.61
C THR A 83 -1.66 -5.28 -1.74
N GLY A 84 -1.88 -6.49 -1.30
CA GLY A 84 -2.85 -6.82 -0.25
C GLY A 84 -2.39 -6.34 1.12
N SER A 85 -2.99 -6.86 2.16
CA SER A 85 -2.70 -6.45 3.53
C SER A 85 -2.58 -7.66 4.44
N PHE A 86 -1.60 -7.60 5.34
CA PHE A 86 -1.40 -8.59 6.39
C PHE A 86 -1.40 -7.92 7.76
N GLY A 87 -2.09 -8.50 8.73
CA GLY A 87 -2.17 -7.90 10.04
C GLY A 87 -3.02 -8.69 11.03
N TYR A 88 -3.44 -8.01 12.08
CA TYR A 88 -4.27 -8.60 13.13
C TYR A 88 -5.35 -7.65 13.61
N ILE A 89 -6.39 -8.22 14.17
CA ILE A 89 -7.47 -7.54 14.86
C ILE A 89 -7.58 -8.17 16.26
N LYS A 90 -7.51 -7.34 17.29
CA LYS A 90 -7.66 -7.77 18.69
C LYS A 90 -9.14 -7.87 19.08
N PHE A 91 -9.41 -8.52 20.19
CA PHE A 91 -10.77 -8.61 20.75
C PHE A 91 -11.39 -7.26 21.14
N ASN A 92 -10.57 -6.26 21.44
CA ASN A 92 -11.02 -4.89 21.70
C ASN A 92 -11.13 -4.04 20.41
N GLU A 93 -11.11 -4.68 19.24
CA GLU A 93 -11.16 -4.07 17.92
C GLU A 93 -9.93 -3.22 17.52
N ASP A 94 -8.88 -3.15 18.35
CA ASP A 94 -7.60 -2.61 17.89
C ASP A 94 -7.08 -3.44 16.73
N MET A 95 -6.59 -2.79 15.71
CA MET A 95 -6.07 -3.48 14.54
C MET A 95 -4.80 -2.84 14.00
N ARG A 96 -3.95 -3.66 13.38
CA ARG A 96 -2.78 -3.20 12.65
C ARG A 96 -2.62 -4.04 11.39
N PHE A 97 -2.38 -3.36 10.27
CA PHE A 97 -2.13 -3.98 8.98
C PHE A 97 -0.93 -3.35 8.30
N ASN A 98 -0.13 -4.18 7.66
CA ASN A 98 0.91 -3.75 6.74
C ASN A 98 0.44 -4.03 5.31
N ILE A 99 0.86 -3.19 4.36
CA ILE A 99 0.72 -3.48 2.94
C ILE A 99 1.78 -4.50 2.55
N ILE A 100 1.38 -5.52 1.80
CA ILE A 100 2.27 -6.59 1.32
C ILE A 100 3.00 -6.10 0.06
N ILE A 101 4.14 -5.47 0.29
CA ILE A 101 5.10 -5.05 -0.73
C ILE A 101 6.49 -5.47 -0.27
N ARG A 102 7.46 -5.56 -1.20
CA ARG A 102 8.83 -5.98 -0.86
C ARG A 102 8.85 -7.31 -0.09
N SER A 103 8.06 -8.25 -0.54
CA SER A 103 7.86 -9.54 0.08
C SER A 103 8.24 -10.65 -0.89
N ILE A 104 8.64 -11.78 -0.34
CA ILE A 104 8.94 -13.00 -1.08
C ILE A 104 7.86 -14.02 -0.76
N LEU A 105 7.24 -14.57 -1.77
CA LEU A 105 6.34 -15.71 -1.67
C LEU A 105 7.13 -16.98 -1.94
N ASN A 106 7.28 -17.82 -0.93
CA ASN A 106 7.97 -19.10 -1.08
C ASN A 106 6.98 -20.24 -1.26
N PHE A 107 7.11 -20.93 -2.35
CA PHE A 107 6.44 -22.18 -2.65
C PHE A 107 7.43 -23.36 -2.57
N LYS A 108 6.93 -24.57 -2.64
CA LYS A 108 7.78 -25.77 -2.55
C LYS A 108 8.95 -25.77 -3.54
N ASN A 109 8.72 -25.32 -4.76
CA ASN A 109 9.68 -25.42 -5.88
C ASN A 109 10.05 -24.07 -6.52
N ARG A 110 9.53 -22.96 -6.01
CA ARG A 110 9.79 -21.62 -6.56
C ARG A 110 9.57 -20.53 -5.52
N SER A 111 10.21 -19.38 -5.74
CA SER A 111 9.95 -18.16 -4.99
C SER A 111 9.52 -17.06 -5.96
N GLU A 112 8.56 -16.25 -5.54
CA GLU A 112 8.04 -15.13 -6.34
C GLU A 112 8.30 -13.81 -5.62
N ILE A 113 8.77 -12.82 -6.38
CA ILE A 113 8.98 -11.44 -5.93
C ILE A 113 8.22 -10.53 -6.88
N SER A 114 7.28 -9.76 -6.34
CA SER A 114 6.55 -8.77 -7.12
C SER A 114 7.02 -7.36 -6.77
N ALA A 115 7.23 -6.53 -7.79
CA ALA A 115 7.58 -5.13 -7.66
C ALA A 115 6.76 -4.27 -8.62
N ALA A 116 6.39 -3.08 -8.16
CA ALA A 116 5.66 -2.11 -8.98
C ALA A 116 6.06 -0.68 -8.60
N SER A 117 5.89 0.25 -9.55
CA SER A 117 6.08 1.68 -9.38
C SER A 117 4.75 2.43 -9.43
N GLY A 118 4.69 3.58 -8.76
CA GLY A 118 3.57 4.49 -8.85
C GLY A 118 3.74 5.41 -10.05
N VAL A 119 2.89 5.27 -11.06
CA VAL A 119 2.93 6.09 -12.27
C VAL A 119 2.06 7.33 -12.10
N VAL A 120 2.61 8.49 -12.40
CA VAL A 120 1.93 9.79 -12.45
C VAL A 120 2.15 10.45 -13.80
N LEU A 121 1.48 11.57 -14.04
CA LEU A 121 1.53 12.27 -15.35
C LEU A 121 2.97 12.60 -15.80
N ASP A 122 3.82 12.99 -14.85
CA ASP A 122 5.23 13.37 -15.12
C ASP A 122 6.20 12.18 -15.06
N SER A 123 5.71 10.95 -14.88
CA SER A 123 6.56 9.77 -14.81
C SER A 123 7.21 9.44 -16.15
N ASN A 124 8.48 9.08 -16.08
CA ASN A 124 9.23 8.57 -17.23
C ASN A 124 9.21 7.02 -17.18
N SER A 125 8.65 6.37 -18.19
CA SER A 125 8.45 4.93 -18.23
C SER A 125 9.73 4.11 -17.99
N LYS A 126 10.85 4.53 -18.55
CA LYS A 126 12.14 3.85 -18.38
C LYS A 126 12.67 3.97 -16.94
N LYS A 127 12.49 5.13 -16.30
CA LYS A 127 12.88 5.34 -14.91
C LYS A 127 12.02 4.50 -13.96
N GLU A 128 10.70 4.50 -14.17
CA GLU A 128 9.76 3.69 -13.37
C GLU A 128 10.06 2.19 -13.52
N PHE A 129 10.32 1.73 -14.73
CA PHE A 129 10.70 0.34 -14.97
C PHE A 129 11.99 -0.04 -14.23
N ASN A 130 13.03 0.79 -14.31
CA ASN A 130 14.28 0.55 -13.60
C ASN A 130 14.09 0.59 -12.06
N GLU A 131 13.21 1.44 -11.55
CA GLU A 131 12.89 1.51 -10.13
C GLU A 131 12.36 0.17 -9.59
N ASN A 132 11.61 -0.60 -10.39
CA ASN A 132 11.14 -1.92 -9.99
C ASN A 132 12.30 -2.87 -9.68
N PHE A 133 13.38 -2.86 -10.48
CA PHE A 133 14.57 -3.67 -10.21
C PHE A 133 15.29 -3.20 -8.94
N ILE A 134 15.39 -1.89 -8.72
CA ILE A 134 15.99 -1.35 -7.49
C ILE A 134 15.20 -1.80 -6.28
N LYS A 135 13.86 -1.78 -6.34
CA LYS A 135 12.97 -2.23 -5.27
C LYS A 135 13.09 -3.73 -4.99
N ALA A 136 13.32 -4.55 -6.02
CA ALA A 136 13.48 -5.99 -5.89
C ALA A 136 14.91 -6.40 -5.50
N LYS A 137 15.92 -5.56 -5.71
CA LYS A 137 17.34 -5.90 -5.60
C LYS A 137 17.71 -6.52 -4.26
N SER A 138 17.31 -5.92 -3.15
CA SER A 138 17.64 -6.40 -1.80
C SER A 138 17.03 -7.77 -1.50
N LEU A 139 15.90 -8.11 -2.13
CA LEU A 139 15.26 -9.42 -1.99
C LEU A 139 15.95 -10.45 -2.90
N LEU A 140 16.33 -10.07 -4.11
CA LEU A 140 17.05 -10.93 -5.04
C LEU A 140 18.45 -11.31 -4.52
N GLU A 141 19.09 -10.44 -3.75
CA GLU A 141 20.39 -10.71 -3.13
C GLU A 141 20.36 -11.83 -2.09
N LEU A 142 19.17 -12.16 -1.56
CA LEU A 142 19.01 -13.30 -0.64
C LEU A 142 19.12 -14.68 -1.31
N PHE A 143 19.11 -14.73 -2.64
CA PHE A 143 19.20 -15.96 -3.43
C PHE A 143 20.57 -16.12 -4.11
N LYS A 144 21.53 -15.29 -3.78
CA LYS A 144 22.93 -15.39 -4.19
C LYS A 144 23.76 -16.02 -3.08
#